data_6c6509050b76eaae9e32c67b0046f0ce
#
_entry.id   6c6509050b76eaae9e32c67b0046f0ce
#
_cell.length_a   1.000
_cell.length_b   1.000
_cell.length_c   1.000
_cell.angle_alpha   90.00
_cell.angle_beta   90.00
_cell.angle_gamma   90.00
#
_symmetry.space_group_name_H-M   'P 1'
#
loop_
_entity.id
_entity.type
_entity.pdbx_description
1 polymer ?
#
loop_
_entity_poly.entity_id
_entity_poly.type
_entity_poly.pdbx_seq_one_letter_code
_entity_poly.pdbx_strand_id
1 'polypeptide(L)'
;MGRNDLFPIVGLKLSLLSPAPDVPAALNLTNIAPDKSHGPRVNLTWSKPIKANGIIRNYTLFYGHEKDTQKETFGKDTLSYSVDVLGGFTYKFSVRAATIKPGGNATLAVDIPEYGRFSFLL
;
A
#
# COMPACT_ATOMS: atom_id res chain seq x y z
N MET A 1 17.67 -36.00 -27.78
CA MET A 1 16.93 -34.81 -27.87
C MET A 1 16.55 -34.29 -26.53
N GLY A 2 17.03 -33.24 -26.11
CA GLY A 2 16.70 -32.66 -24.82
C GLY A 2 15.34 -31.97 -24.71
N ARG A 3 14.48 -32.13 -25.71
CA ARG A 3 13.24 -31.38 -25.71
C ARG A 3 12.26 -31.70 -24.58
N ASN A 4 12.11 -33.01 -24.29
CA ASN A 4 11.19 -33.41 -23.25
C ASN A 4 11.66 -32.89 -21.89
N ASP A 5 12.95 -32.80 -21.72
CA ASP A 5 13.51 -32.29 -20.48
C ASP A 5 13.35 -30.79 -20.38
N LEU A 6 13.27 -30.12 -21.53
CA LEU A 6 13.12 -28.67 -21.56
C LEU A 6 11.74 -28.18 -21.15
N PHE A 7 10.71 -29.00 -21.36
CA PHE A 7 9.36 -28.52 -21.10
C PHE A 7 9.12 -28.14 -19.64
N PRO A 8 9.51 -28.95 -18.65
CA PRO A 8 9.36 -28.54 -17.26
C PRO A 8 10.17 -27.29 -16.95
N ILE A 9 11.37 -27.20 -17.51
CA ILE A 9 12.23 -26.05 -17.30
C ILE A 9 11.61 -24.79 -17.91
N VAL A 10 11.02 -24.91 -19.10
CA VAL A 10 10.36 -23.81 -19.75
C VAL A 10 9.17 -23.34 -18.94
N GLY A 11 8.37 -24.25 -18.40
CA GLY A 11 7.27 -23.90 -17.55
C GLY A 11 7.71 -23.13 -16.30
N LEU A 12 8.78 -23.60 -15.66
CA LEU A 12 9.31 -22.91 -14.51
C LEU A 12 9.86 -21.53 -14.88
N LYS A 13 10.51 -21.42 -16.03
CA LYS A 13 11.00 -20.13 -16.50
C LYS A 13 9.87 -19.15 -16.75
N LEU A 14 8.78 -19.60 -17.31
CA LEU A 14 7.62 -18.74 -17.53
C LEU A 14 7.08 -18.18 -16.23
N SER A 15 6.99 -19.01 -15.19
CA SER A 15 6.58 -18.55 -13.87
C SER A 15 7.55 -17.54 -13.28
N LEU A 16 8.84 -17.81 -13.41
CA LEU A 16 9.88 -16.91 -12.91
C LEU A 16 9.97 -15.61 -13.69
N LEU A 17 9.66 -15.68 -14.99
CA LEU A 17 9.74 -14.52 -15.88
C LEU A 17 8.45 -13.72 -15.92
N SER A 18 7.38 -14.22 -15.30
CA SER A 18 6.13 -13.46 -15.23
C SER A 18 6.41 -12.12 -14.57
N PRO A 19 5.96 -11.02 -15.18
CA PRO A 19 6.18 -9.71 -14.57
C PRO A 19 5.51 -9.62 -13.21
N ALA A 20 6.09 -8.85 -12.33
CA ALA A 20 5.44 -8.48 -11.08
C ALA A 20 4.21 -7.63 -11.39
N PRO A 21 3.23 -7.53 -10.47
CA PRO A 21 2.11 -6.60 -10.66
C PRO A 21 2.60 -5.16 -10.79
N ASP A 22 1.88 -4.36 -11.56
CA ASP A 22 2.07 -2.92 -11.56
C ASP A 22 1.73 -2.34 -10.18
N VAL A 23 2.05 -1.06 -10.00
CA VAL A 23 1.64 -0.34 -8.79
C VAL A 23 0.12 -0.34 -8.67
N PRO A 24 -0.43 -0.37 -7.46
CA PRO A 24 -1.85 -0.15 -7.28
C PRO A 24 -2.28 1.17 -7.91
N ALA A 25 -3.45 1.18 -8.51
CA ALA A 25 -3.97 2.35 -9.20
C ALA A 25 -4.73 3.25 -8.25
N ALA A 26 -4.88 4.52 -8.63
CA ALA A 26 -5.75 5.48 -7.96
C ALA A 26 -5.52 5.55 -6.44
N LEU A 27 -4.26 5.56 -6.02
CA LEU A 27 -3.95 5.75 -4.60
C LEU A 27 -4.33 7.17 -4.20
N ASN A 28 -5.28 7.27 -3.29
CA ASN A 28 -5.79 8.53 -2.76
C ASN A 28 -5.73 8.54 -1.25
N LEU A 29 -5.70 9.74 -0.71
CA LEU A 29 -5.65 9.90 0.72
C LEU A 29 -6.53 11.08 1.12
N THR A 30 -7.20 10.96 2.26
CA THR A 30 -8.04 12.00 2.84
C THR A 30 -7.62 12.21 4.27
N ASN A 31 -7.29 13.45 4.62
CA ASN A 31 -7.04 13.82 6.01
C ASN A 31 -8.37 13.94 6.74
N ILE A 32 -8.43 13.33 7.92
CA ILE A 32 -9.61 13.38 8.78
C ILE A 32 -9.19 14.08 10.07
N ALA A 33 -9.82 15.23 10.33
CA ALA A 33 -9.54 16.00 11.53
C ALA A 33 -9.95 15.23 12.78
N PRO A 34 -9.29 15.49 13.92
CA PRO A 34 -9.68 14.83 15.16
C PRO A 34 -11.07 15.25 15.61
N ASP A 35 -11.75 14.35 16.29
CA ASP A 35 -13.02 14.62 16.93
C ASP A 35 -12.93 14.30 18.42
N LYS A 36 -14.07 14.25 19.12
CA LYS A 36 -14.08 14.00 20.56
C LYS A 36 -13.57 12.62 20.93
N SER A 37 -13.66 11.67 20.02
CA SER A 37 -13.34 10.27 20.28
C SER A 37 -12.02 9.82 19.68
N HIS A 38 -11.53 10.53 18.67
CA HIS A 38 -10.38 10.11 17.89
C HIS A 38 -9.44 11.27 17.59
N GLY A 39 -8.17 10.99 17.54
CA GLY A 39 -7.18 11.92 17.02
C GLY A 39 -7.25 12.04 15.51
N PRO A 40 -6.30 12.74 14.90
CA PRO A 40 -6.26 12.86 13.45
C PRO A 40 -5.99 11.50 12.80
N ARG A 41 -6.60 11.29 11.65
CA ARG A 41 -6.46 10.06 10.88
C ARG A 41 -6.28 10.38 9.41
N VAL A 42 -5.73 9.42 8.70
CA VAL A 42 -5.66 9.48 7.24
C VAL A 42 -6.40 8.27 6.70
N ASN A 43 -7.33 8.50 5.81
CA ASN A 43 -8.03 7.42 5.12
C ASN A 43 -7.40 7.23 3.75
N LEU A 44 -6.94 6.01 3.50
CA LEU A 44 -6.30 5.64 2.24
C LEU A 44 -7.24 4.76 1.44
N THR A 45 -7.28 5.00 0.14
CA THR A 45 -7.99 4.14 -0.80
C THR A 45 -7.08 3.89 -2.01
N TRP A 46 -7.21 2.72 -2.58
CA TRP A 46 -6.48 2.36 -3.80
C TRP A 46 -7.32 1.40 -4.62
N SER A 47 -6.90 1.18 -5.85
CA SER A 47 -7.52 0.23 -6.76
C SER A 47 -6.52 -0.83 -7.17
N LYS A 48 -7.02 -1.93 -7.70
CA LYS A 48 -6.17 -2.99 -8.23
C LYS A 48 -5.24 -2.43 -9.29
N PRO A 49 -4.01 -2.98 -9.42
CA PRO A 49 -3.14 -2.60 -10.52
C PRO A 49 -3.84 -2.78 -11.86
N ILE A 50 -3.58 -1.87 -12.80
CA ILE A 50 -4.11 -1.97 -14.15
C ILE A 50 -3.64 -3.26 -14.79
N LYS A 51 -2.38 -3.63 -14.57
CA LYS A 51 -1.83 -4.91 -15.00
C LYS A 51 -1.40 -5.69 -13.77
N ALA A 52 -2.24 -6.61 -13.34
CA ALA A 52 -1.94 -7.44 -12.18
C ALA A 52 -0.88 -8.50 -12.50
N ASN A 53 -0.83 -8.96 -13.75
CA ASN A 53 0.13 -9.98 -14.20
C ASN A 53 0.02 -11.27 -13.38
N GLY A 54 -1.21 -11.64 -13.02
CA GLY A 54 -1.51 -12.80 -12.22
C GLY A 54 -2.66 -12.52 -11.27
N ILE A 55 -2.88 -13.42 -10.33
CA ILE A 55 -3.94 -13.29 -9.34
C ILE A 55 -3.38 -12.56 -8.13
N ILE A 56 -3.96 -11.41 -7.81
CA ILE A 56 -3.56 -10.66 -6.63
C ILE A 56 -3.89 -11.47 -5.38
N ARG A 57 -2.93 -11.61 -4.50
CA ARG A 57 -3.08 -12.34 -3.23
C ARG A 57 -3.21 -11.41 -2.04
N ASN A 58 -2.47 -10.32 -2.05
CA ASN A 58 -2.48 -9.40 -0.93
C ASN A 58 -2.00 -8.02 -1.35
N TYR A 59 -2.21 -7.07 -0.44
CA TYR A 59 -1.66 -5.72 -0.50
C TYR A 59 -0.85 -5.48 0.76
N THR A 60 0.23 -4.75 0.65
CA THR A 60 1.03 -4.33 1.80
C THR A 60 1.12 -2.81 1.81
N LEU A 61 0.78 -2.24 2.95
CA LEU A 61 0.88 -0.81 3.21
C LEU A 61 2.09 -0.56 4.10
N PHE A 62 2.94 0.35 3.69
CA PHE A 62 4.03 0.88 4.51
C PHE A 62 3.71 2.33 4.82
N TYR A 63 3.82 2.73 6.06
CA TYR A 63 3.53 4.10 6.45
C TYR A 63 4.34 4.53 7.65
N GLY A 64 4.54 5.83 7.77
CA GLY A 64 5.24 6.38 8.90
C GLY A 64 5.76 7.78 8.64
N HIS A 65 6.34 8.37 9.67
CA HIS A 65 7.02 9.65 9.59
C HIS A 65 8.46 9.49 10.04
N GLU A 66 9.35 10.27 9.45
CA GLU A 66 10.77 10.19 9.71
C GLU A 66 11.32 8.76 9.56
N LYS A 67 11.88 8.20 10.62
CA LYS A 67 12.45 6.84 10.59
C LYS A 67 11.50 5.78 11.10
N ASP A 68 10.33 6.18 11.57
CA ASP A 68 9.38 5.25 12.16
C ASP A 68 8.43 4.74 11.08
N THR A 69 8.72 3.57 10.54
CA THR A 69 7.95 2.96 9.48
C THR A 69 7.18 1.75 10.00
N GLN A 70 5.88 1.75 9.75
CA GLN A 70 4.98 0.66 10.09
C GLN A 70 4.62 -0.11 8.81
N LYS A 71 4.14 -1.34 8.98
CA LYS A 71 3.79 -2.21 7.88
C LYS A 71 2.51 -2.97 8.22
N GLU A 72 1.56 -2.99 7.29
CA GLU A 72 0.33 -3.78 7.40
C GLU A 72 0.12 -4.56 6.12
N THR A 73 -0.33 -5.81 6.24
CA THR A 73 -0.63 -6.66 5.10
C THR A 73 -2.12 -7.01 5.11
N PHE A 74 -2.76 -6.88 3.97
CA PHE A 74 -4.20 -7.07 3.80
C PHE A 74 -4.46 -8.12 2.73
N GLY A 75 -5.63 -8.75 2.81
CA GLY A 75 -6.08 -9.65 1.76
C GLY A 75 -6.37 -8.94 0.45
N LYS A 76 -6.61 -9.73 -0.57
CA LYS A 76 -6.79 -9.25 -1.96
C LYS A 76 -7.97 -8.31 -2.15
N ASP A 77 -8.95 -8.35 -1.26
CA ASP A 77 -10.18 -7.56 -1.40
C ASP A 77 -10.15 -6.27 -0.58
N THR A 78 -9.08 -6.03 0.16
CA THR A 78 -8.94 -4.80 0.94
C THR A 78 -8.37 -3.70 0.07
N LEU A 79 -9.16 -2.64 -0.13
CA LEU A 79 -8.80 -1.52 -0.98
C LEU A 79 -8.82 -0.19 -0.24
N SER A 80 -8.91 -0.24 1.08
CA SER A 80 -8.90 0.96 1.92
C SER A 80 -8.40 0.63 3.32
N TYR A 81 -7.89 1.66 3.98
CA TYR A 81 -7.43 1.53 5.36
C TYR A 81 -7.31 2.91 5.99
N SER A 82 -7.66 2.99 7.26
CA SER A 82 -7.50 4.22 8.04
C SER A 82 -6.35 4.08 9.01
N VAL A 83 -5.51 5.10 9.06
CA VAL A 83 -4.30 5.13 9.88
C VAL A 83 -4.39 6.28 10.85
N ASP A 84 -4.16 6.01 12.13
CA ASP A 84 -4.01 7.07 13.12
C ASP A 84 -2.66 7.75 12.92
N VAL A 85 -2.65 9.07 12.93
CA VAL A 85 -1.45 9.85 12.67
C VAL A 85 -1.27 10.91 13.75
N LEU A 86 -0.06 11.46 13.81
CA LEU A 86 0.25 12.57 14.72
C LEU A 86 0.23 13.87 13.93
N GLY A 87 -0.39 14.88 14.49
CA GLY A 87 -0.39 16.21 13.88
C GLY A 87 0.99 16.80 13.86
N GLY A 88 1.28 17.62 12.85
CA GLY A 88 2.55 18.32 12.73
C GLY A 88 3.68 17.55 12.08
N PHE A 89 3.43 16.34 11.61
CA PHE A 89 4.44 15.52 10.94
C PHE A 89 4.09 15.27 9.49
N THR A 90 5.11 15.01 8.68
CA THR A 90 4.94 14.56 7.30
C THR A 90 4.97 13.05 7.27
N TYR A 91 3.92 12.45 6.77
CA TYR A 91 3.81 11.00 6.63
C TYR A 91 3.99 10.58 5.19
N LYS A 92 4.58 9.40 5.01
CA LYS A 92 4.67 8.75 3.72
C LYS A 92 3.87 7.46 3.77
N PHE A 93 3.08 7.22 2.74
CA PHE A 93 2.27 6.01 2.60
C PHE A 93 2.62 5.35 1.28
N SER A 94 2.89 4.05 1.32
CA SER A 94 3.20 3.27 0.13
C SER A 94 2.40 1.98 0.14
N VAL A 95 1.76 1.67 -0.99
CA VAL A 95 0.98 0.44 -1.15
C VAL A 95 1.53 -0.35 -2.30
N ARG A 96 1.70 -1.64 -2.11
CA ARG A 96 2.07 -2.56 -3.19
C ARG A 96 1.10 -3.75 -3.22
N ALA A 97 0.90 -4.29 -4.40
CA ALA A 97 0.17 -5.53 -4.60
C ALA A 97 1.16 -6.68 -4.76
N ALA A 98 0.73 -7.88 -4.46
CA ALA A 98 1.53 -9.07 -4.70
C ALA A 98 0.67 -10.17 -5.29
N THR A 99 1.24 -10.85 -6.27
CA THR A 99 0.79 -12.14 -6.76
C THR A 99 1.68 -13.18 -6.09
N ILE A 100 2.43 -13.98 -6.85
CA ILE A 100 3.55 -14.74 -6.29
C ILE A 100 4.79 -13.87 -6.16
N LYS A 101 4.77 -12.67 -6.77
CA LYS A 101 5.85 -11.68 -6.68
C LYS A 101 5.31 -10.36 -6.14
N PRO A 102 6.07 -9.66 -5.32
CA PRO A 102 5.67 -8.31 -4.94
C PRO A 102 5.84 -7.37 -6.13
N GLY A 103 4.92 -6.43 -6.24
CA GLY A 103 4.97 -5.39 -7.26
C GLY A 103 5.62 -4.12 -6.76
N GLY A 104 5.55 -3.08 -7.57
CA GLY A 104 6.03 -1.77 -7.20
C GLY A 104 5.09 -1.06 -6.23
N ASN A 105 5.62 -0.02 -5.59
CA ASN A 105 4.87 0.76 -4.61
C ASN A 105 4.28 2.01 -5.24
N ALA A 106 2.99 2.24 -5.03
CA ALA A 106 2.39 3.55 -5.22
C ALA A 106 2.60 4.33 -3.93
N THR A 107 3.11 5.55 -4.02
CA THR A 107 3.52 6.29 -2.84
C THR A 107 2.92 7.70 -2.84
N LEU A 108 2.44 8.13 -1.68
CA LEU A 108 2.00 9.49 -1.42
C LEU A 108 2.64 10.00 -0.13
N ALA A 109 2.93 11.28 -0.10
CA ALA A 109 3.38 11.95 1.12
C ALA A 109 2.37 13.05 1.47
N VAL A 110 2.18 13.30 2.75
CA VAL A 110 1.22 14.30 3.20
C VAL A 110 1.70 14.93 4.51
N ASP A 111 1.52 16.25 4.60
CA ASP A 111 1.76 16.97 5.84
C ASP A 111 0.49 16.95 6.66
N ILE A 112 0.59 16.45 7.89
CA ILE A 112 -0.55 16.41 8.80
C ILE A 112 -0.55 17.70 9.61
N PRO A 113 -1.63 18.49 9.56
CA PRO A 113 -1.70 19.71 10.35
C PRO A 113 -1.64 19.43 11.85
N GLU A 114 -1.24 20.43 12.60
CA GLU A 114 -1.33 20.37 14.04
C GLU A 114 -2.74 20.76 14.47
N TYR A 115 -3.56 19.76 14.73
CA TYR A 115 -4.95 20.00 15.13
C TYR A 115 -5.13 20.24 16.62
N GLY A 116 -4.32 19.57 17.43
CA GLY A 116 -4.62 19.38 18.83
C GLY A 116 -4.72 20.66 19.67
N ARG A 117 -3.96 21.67 19.33
CA ARG A 117 -3.95 22.91 20.10
C ARG A 117 -5.29 23.60 20.16
N PHE A 118 -5.99 23.61 19.06
CA PHE A 118 -7.25 24.32 18.97
C PHE A 118 -8.34 23.66 19.77
N SER A 119 -8.25 22.36 19.93
CA SER A 119 -9.25 21.60 20.68
C SER A 119 -9.24 22.00 22.16
N PHE A 120 -8.11 22.37 22.72
CA PHE A 120 -8.00 22.74 24.12
C PHE A 120 -8.42 24.18 24.38
N LEU A 121 -8.39 25.01 23.37
CA LEU A 121 -8.77 26.40 23.52
C LEU A 121 -10.27 26.62 23.46
N LEU A 122 -10.97 25.65 22.98
CA LEU A 122 -12.41 25.70 22.85
C LEU A 122 -13.09 25.10 24.07
#